data_a3aeabd31c9c7626eb1f72d966d245c8
#
_entry.id   a3aeabd31c9c7626eb1f72d966d245c8
#
_cell.length_a   1.000
_cell.length_b   1.000
_cell.length_c   1.000
_cell.angle_alpha   90.00
_cell.angle_beta   90.00
_cell.angle_gamma   90.00
#
_symmetry.space_group_name_H-M   'P 1'
#
loop_
_entity.id
_entity.type
_entity.pdbx_description
1 polymer ?
#
loop_
_entity_poly.entity_id
_entity_poly.type
_entity_poly.pdbx_seq_one_letter_code
_entity_poly.pdbx_strand_id
1 'polypeptide(L)'
;MHSKTRVRFPMVRKGFLASPDKPQGIRGQDEFVRVSWDDALDLIHAQHKRIRESYGPSSIFAGSYGWRSNGVLHKAATLLQRYMALAGGYTGHLGDYSTGAAQAIMPYVVGGNEVYQQQTSWPVVLEHSEVVVLWSANPLNTLKIAWNASDEQGLDYFAALRQSGKRLICIDPMRSESVDFFGDKMEWIAPHMGTDVALMLGIAHTLVENGWQDEAFLARCTTGYDRFADYLLGTTDGTAKTAEWAAEICGVSAVKIRELAEIFHHNTTMLMAGWGMQRQQFGEQKHWMIVTLAAMLGQIGTPGGGFGFSYHNTGGAYCRGAGKPRWVLPTQWDGSSLPGYSFYLVGGRRELYPSSGYQPSDSRVAKTGTGRYLGMFLDGRRETRGYCSACDH
;
A
#
# COMPACT_ATOMS: atom_id res chain seq x y z
N MET A 1 14.46 5.26 26.21
CA MET A 1 13.27 5.28 27.09
C MET A 1 13.43 6.18 28.31
N HIS A 2 14.62 6.43 28.81
CA HIS A 2 14.88 7.12 30.06
C HIS A 2 15.37 8.58 29.91
N SER A 3 15.07 9.22 28.79
CA SER A 3 15.43 10.62 28.58
C SER A 3 14.78 11.53 29.65
N LYS A 4 15.52 12.56 30.08
CA LYS A 4 14.99 13.60 30.98
C LYS A 4 13.84 14.41 30.36
N THR A 5 13.76 14.43 29.03
CA THR A 5 12.69 15.12 28.29
C THR A 5 11.40 14.32 28.16
N ARG A 6 11.38 13.05 28.62
CA ARG A 6 10.17 12.23 28.59
C ARG A 6 9.10 12.81 29.51
N VAL A 7 7.87 12.88 29.02
CA VAL A 7 6.68 13.20 29.86
C VAL A 7 6.48 12.07 30.86
N ARG A 8 6.49 12.38 32.17
CA ARG A 8 6.43 11.40 33.26
C ARG A 8 5.10 11.39 33.99
N PHE A 9 4.37 12.47 33.92
CA PHE A 9 3.14 12.70 34.67
C PHE A 9 2.08 13.32 33.76
N PRO A 10 0.78 13.20 34.09
CA PRO A 10 -0.25 13.96 33.43
C PRO A 10 0.03 15.44 33.54
N MET A 11 -0.04 16.13 32.44
CA MET A 11 0.20 17.57 32.35
C MET A 11 -0.95 18.21 31.60
N VAL A 12 -1.49 19.30 32.14
CA VAL A 12 -2.61 20.03 31.55
C VAL A 12 -2.22 21.50 31.39
N ARG A 13 -2.62 22.11 30.29
CA ARG A 13 -2.38 23.54 30.07
C ARG A 13 -3.13 24.38 31.10
N LYS A 14 -2.48 25.42 31.62
CA LYS A 14 -3.00 26.32 32.65
C LYS A 14 -4.28 26.98 32.20
N GLY A 15 -4.29 27.48 30.97
CA GLY A 15 -5.48 28.13 30.40
C GLY A 15 -6.66 27.18 30.16
N PHE A 16 -6.40 25.86 30.01
CA PHE A 16 -7.47 24.84 29.99
C PHE A 16 -8.01 24.59 31.40
N LEU A 17 -7.16 24.46 32.42
CA LEU A 17 -7.59 24.27 33.81
C LEU A 17 -8.43 25.43 34.31
N ALA A 18 -8.10 26.66 33.91
CA ALA A 18 -8.85 27.85 34.30
C ALA A 18 -10.25 27.91 33.69
N SER A 19 -10.45 27.38 32.49
CA SER A 19 -11.73 27.38 31.78
C SER A 19 -11.81 26.19 30.79
N PRO A 20 -12.17 24.98 31.23
CA PRO A 20 -12.21 23.79 30.38
C PRO A 20 -13.19 23.89 29.20
N ASP A 21 -14.28 24.61 29.35
CA ASP A 21 -15.33 24.76 28.32
C ASP A 21 -14.95 25.81 27.25
N LYS A 22 -14.12 26.76 27.62
CA LYS A 22 -13.60 27.80 26.73
C LYS A 22 -12.13 28.08 27.03
N PRO A 23 -11.24 27.14 26.66
CA PRO A 23 -9.83 27.24 27.01
C PRO A 23 -9.18 28.54 26.60
N GLN A 24 -8.47 29.15 27.53
CA GLN A 24 -7.67 30.36 27.34
C GLN A 24 -6.21 29.95 27.01
N GLY A 25 -5.41 30.96 26.63
CA GLY A 25 -4.00 30.77 26.34
C GLY A 25 -3.73 30.33 24.89
N ILE A 26 -2.48 30.50 24.49
CA ILE A 26 -2.01 30.18 23.14
C ILE A 26 -1.38 28.80 23.17
N ARG A 27 -1.85 27.89 22.31
CA ARG A 27 -1.27 26.57 22.17
C ARG A 27 0.21 26.68 21.78
N GLY A 28 1.07 25.96 22.53
CA GLY A 28 2.52 25.98 22.35
C GLY A 28 3.24 27.04 23.21
N GLN A 29 2.52 28.04 23.75
CA GLN A 29 3.07 29.05 24.65
C GLN A 29 2.51 28.95 26.08
N ASP A 30 1.32 28.37 26.24
CA ASP A 30 0.67 28.19 27.52
C ASP A 30 1.43 27.17 28.38
N GLU A 31 1.60 27.48 29.64
CA GLU A 31 2.31 26.66 30.61
C GLU A 31 1.55 25.37 30.91
N PHE A 32 2.28 24.25 31.02
CA PHE A 32 1.73 22.99 31.47
C PHE A 32 1.90 22.80 32.96
N VAL A 33 0.82 22.43 33.64
CA VAL A 33 0.77 22.15 35.09
C VAL A 33 0.61 20.66 35.30
N ARG A 34 1.36 20.12 36.23
CA ARG A 34 1.19 18.71 36.66
C ARG A 34 -0.12 18.55 37.40
N VAL A 35 -0.88 17.51 37.08
CA VAL A 35 -2.10 17.09 37.78
C VAL A 35 -1.97 15.63 38.23
N SER A 36 -2.87 15.18 39.10
CA SER A 36 -2.98 13.75 39.43
C SER A 36 -3.59 12.98 38.23
N TRP A 37 -3.47 11.64 38.25
CA TRP A 37 -4.16 10.80 37.26
C TRP A 37 -5.68 10.90 37.40
N ASP A 38 -6.19 10.99 38.61
CA ASP A 38 -7.63 11.10 38.87
C ASP A 38 -8.16 12.41 38.31
N ASP A 39 -7.52 13.54 38.59
CA ASP A 39 -7.90 14.84 38.02
C ASP A 39 -7.84 14.83 36.46
N ALA A 40 -6.81 14.21 35.88
CA ALA A 40 -6.68 14.10 34.44
C ALA A 40 -7.83 13.28 33.82
N LEU A 41 -8.19 12.16 34.44
CA LEU A 41 -9.28 11.28 33.98
C LEU A 41 -10.62 11.97 34.13
N ASP A 42 -10.86 12.69 35.22
CA ASP A 42 -12.09 13.45 35.44
C ASP A 42 -12.24 14.56 34.41
N LEU A 43 -11.18 15.28 34.10
CA LEU A 43 -11.19 16.30 33.04
C LEU A 43 -11.48 15.69 31.66
N ILE A 44 -10.85 14.55 31.31
CA ILE A 44 -11.11 13.84 30.06
C ILE A 44 -12.56 13.38 30.01
N HIS A 45 -13.07 12.79 31.09
CA HIS A 45 -14.46 12.29 31.15
C HIS A 45 -15.46 13.43 30.98
N ALA A 46 -15.29 14.53 31.72
CA ALA A 46 -16.17 15.68 31.62
C ALA A 46 -16.20 16.27 30.20
N GLN A 47 -15.05 16.45 29.57
CA GLN A 47 -15.00 16.97 28.19
C GLN A 47 -15.56 15.97 27.17
N HIS A 48 -15.26 14.69 27.29
CA HIS A 48 -15.80 13.67 26.41
C HIS A 48 -17.34 13.61 26.50
N LYS A 49 -17.87 13.64 27.74
CA LYS A 49 -19.33 13.69 27.99
C LYS A 49 -19.96 14.95 27.35
N ARG A 50 -19.40 16.13 27.63
CA ARG A 50 -19.87 17.41 27.10
C ARG A 50 -19.93 17.42 25.57
N ILE A 51 -18.84 17.02 24.90
CA ILE A 51 -18.74 17.02 23.44
C ILE A 51 -19.77 16.05 22.85
N ARG A 52 -19.90 14.86 23.41
CA ARG A 52 -20.85 13.87 22.94
C ARG A 52 -22.30 14.30 23.11
N GLU A 53 -22.65 14.93 24.22
CA GLU A 53 -24.00 15.44 24.50
C GLU A 53 -24.34 16.64 23.61
N SER A 54 -23.37 17.52 23.35
CA SER A 54 -23.58 18.74 22.55
C SER A 54 -23.57 18.48 21.04
N TYR A 55 -22.74 17.55 20.54
CA TYR A 55 -22.45 17.40 19.11
C TYR A 55 -22.62 15.95 18.59
N GLY A 56 -22.91 15.01 19.46
CA GLY A 56 -23.03 13.59 19.13
C GLY A 56 -21.68 12.85 19.04
N PRO A 57 -21.70 11.50 19.01
CA PRO A 57 -20.48 10.69 18.99
C PRO A 57 -19.66 10.84 17.71
N SER A 58 -20.28 11.18 16.59
CA SER A 58 -19.59 11.40 15.31
C SER A 58 -18.64 12.61 15.30
N SER A 59 -18.80 13.53 16.26
CA SER A 59 -17.89 14.67 16.44
C SER A 59 -16.56 14.30 17.08
N ILE A 60 -16.44 13.10 17.62
CA ILE A 60 -15.24 12.60 18.28
C ILE A 60 -14.49 11.69 17.32
N PHE A 61 -13.32 12.13 16.84
CA PHE A 61 -12.42 11.27 16.11
C PHE A 61 -11.51 10.53 17.09
N ALA A 62 -11.43 9.21 16.97
CA ALA A 62 -10.53 8.40 17.77
C ALA A 62 -9.76 7.39 16.92
N GLY A 63 -8.45 7.42 17.06
CA GLY A 63 -7.57 6.49 16.40
C GLY A 63 -6.28 6.32 17.16
N SER A 64 -5.74 5.13 17.14
CA SER A 64 -4.41 4.81 17.62
C SER A 64 -3.78 3.88 16.62
N TYR A 65 -2.62 4.25 16.14
CA TYR A 65 -1.85 3.47 15.21
C TYR A 65 -0.54 3.04 15.88
N GLY A 66 -0.08 1.90 15.54
CA GLY A 66 1.16 1.36 16.08
C GLY A 66 1.21 -0.13 15.83
N TRP A 67 2.42 -0.62 15.69
CA TRP A 67 2.64 -2.02 15.39
C TRP A 67 2.43 -2.87 16.63
N ARG A 68 2.47 -4.19 16.48
CA ARG A 68 2.11 -5.17 17.49
C ARG A 68 3.16 -5.31 18.63
N SER A 69 3.76 -4.20 19.04
CA SER A 69 4.85 -4.19 20.00
C SER A 69 4.44 -4.59 21.44
N ASN A 70 3.14 -4.50 21.78
CA ASN A 70 2.64 -4.72 23.14
C ASN A 70 1.74 -5.96 23.24
N GLY A 71 1.75 -6.84 22.25
CA GLY A 71 0.81 -7.96 22.20
C GLY A 71 -0.64 -7.54 21.90
N VAL A 72 -1.59 -8.46 22.04
CA VAL A 72 -2.98 -8.23 21.64
C VAL A 72 -3.80 -7.55 22.74
N LEU A 73 -3.64 -7.98 23.99
CA LEU A 73 -4.48 -7.54 25.12
C LEU A 73 -4.14 -6.13 25.60
N HIS A 74 -2.89 -5.71 25.48
CA HIS A 74 -2.43 -4.38 25.93
C HIS A 74 -2.29 -3.40 24.77
N LYS A 75 -2.77 -3.74 23.57
CA LYS A 75 -2.66 -2.87 22.41
C LYS A 75 -3.52 -1.61 22.61
N ALA A 76 -2.87 -0.45 22.61
CA ALA A 76 -3.52 0.83 22.82
C ALA A 76 -4.71 1.06 21.87
N ALA A 77 -4.57 0.70 20.57
CA ALA A 77 -5.64 0.80 19.59
C ALA A 77 -6.87 -0.03 20.00
N THR A 78 -6.69 -1.27 20.45
CA THR A 78 -7.79 -2.15 20.86
C THR A 78 -8.51 -1.62 22.10
N LEU A 79 -7.74 -1.15 23.10
CA LEU A 79 -8.31 -0.59 24.31
C LEU A 79 -9.03 0.72 24.07
N LEU A 80 -8.47 1.60 23.21
CA LEU A 80 -9.12 2.85 22.82
C LEU A 80 -10.43 2.60 22.09
N GLN A 81 -10.43 1.71 21.09
CA GLN A 81 -11.64 1.34 20.35
C GLN A 81 -12.72 0.77 21.25
N ARG A 82 -12.33 -0.11 22.20
CA ARG A 82 -13.24 -0.66 23.20
C ARG A 82 -13.85 0.45 24.07
N TYR A 83 -13.03 1.34 24.61
CA TYR A 83 -13.52 2.46 25.42
C TYR A 83 -14.50 3.33 24.62
N MET A 84 -14.12 3.74 23.41
CA MET A 84 -14.95 4.61 22.56
C MET A 84 -16.26 3.96 22.15
N ALA A 85 -16.26 2.66 21.85
CA ALA A 85 -17.48 1.91 21.55
C ALA A 85 -18.43 1.85 22.75
N LEU A 86 -17.91 1.53 23.94
CA LEU A 86 -18.69 1.50 25.20
C LEU A 86 -19.17 2.90 25.60
N ALA A 87 -18.44 3.94 25.26
CA ALA A 87 -18.80 5.34 25.52
C ALA A 87 -19.83 5.91 24.53
N GLY A 88 -20.36 5.12 23.62
CA GLY A 88 -21.45 5.52 22.70
C GLY A 88 -21.04 5.79 21.27
N GLY A 89 -19.83 5.42 20.88
CA GLY A 89 -19.34 5.51 19.50
C GLY A 89 -18.41 6.69 19.24
N TYR A 90 -17.83 6.70 18.02
CA TYR A 90 -16.86 7.69 17.58
C TYR A 90 -16.66 7.60 16.05
N THR A 91 -16.04 8.60 15.45
CA THR A 91 -15.56 8.54 14.08
C THR A 91 -14.15 7.91 14.06
N GLY A 92 -14.05 6.78 13.37
CA GLY A 92 -12.78 6.09 13.13
C GLY A 92 -12.20 6.41 11.75
N HIS A 93 -11.23 5.61 11.31
CA HIS A 93 -10.66 5.67 9.98
C HIS A 93 -10.81 4.33 9.26
N LEU A 94 -10.84 4.36 7.94
CA LEU A 94 -10.77 3.20 7.08
C LEU A 94 -9.41 3.11 6.41
N GLY A 95 -8.93 1.88 6.21
CA GLY A 95 -7.63 1.63 5.60
C GLY A 95 -6.46 1.97 6.50
N ASP A 96 -5.32 2.12 5.91
CA ASP A 96 -4.08 2.52 6.59
C ASP A 96 -3.28 3.53 5.74
N TYR A 97 -2.24 4.09 6.33
CA TYR A 97 -1.34 5.00 5.62
C TYR A 97 -0.20 4.27 4.90
N SER A 98 0.02 3.01 5.20
CA SER A 98 1.11 2.23 4.63
C SER A 98 0.88 1.94 3.16
N THR A 99 -0.33 1.46 2.83
CA THR A 99 -0.71 0.99 1.48
C THR A 99 -2.11 1.45 1.08
N GLY A 100 -2.69 2.45 1.73
CA GLY A 100 -4.10 2.81 1.61
C GLY A 100 -4.56 3.11 0.19
N ALA A 101 -3.81 3.88 -0.60
CA ALA A 101 -4.16 4.18 -1.99
C ALA A 101 -4.11 2.93 -2.87
N ALA A 102 -3.08 2.11 -2.69
CA ALA A 102 -2.92 0.87 -3.43
C ALA A 102 -3.96 -0.18 -3.03
N GLN A 103 -4.27 -0.33 -1.74
CA GLN A 103 -5.34 -1.22 -1.27
C GLN A 103 -6.72 -0.81 -1.81
N ALA A 104 -6.94 0.48 -2.04
CA ALA A 104 -8.18 0.97 -2.63
C ALA A 104 -8.33 0.58 -4.11
N ILE A 105 -7.24 0.56 -4.88
CA ILE A 105 -7.29 0.30 -6.33
C ILE A 105 -7.08 -1.17 -6.71
N MET A 106 -6.24 -1.92 -5.98
CA MET A 106 -5.88 -3.29 -6.36
C MET A 106 -7.06 -4.25 -6.50
N PRO A 107 -8.15 -4.19 -5.71
CA PRO A 107 -9.33 -5.01 -5.94
C PRO A 107 -9.96 -4.83 -7.32
N TYR A 108 -9.80 -3.65 -7.91
CA TYR A 108 -10.31 -3.34 -9.27
C TYR A 108 -9.31 -3.72 -10.36
N VAL A 109 -8.02 -3.77 -10.04
CA VAL A 109 -6.95 -4.08 -11.00
C VAL A 109 -6.69 -5.58 -11.08
N VAL A 110 -6.54 -6.25 -9.93
CA VAL A 110 -6.16 -7.67 -9.83
C VAL A 110 -7.16 -8.53 -9.06
N GLY A 111 -8.31 -7.97 -8.71
CA GLY A 111 -9.41 -8.71 -8.06
C GLY A 111 -9.31 -8.83 -6.55
N GLY A 112 -8.23 -8.40 -5.91
CA GLY A 112 -8.04 -8.51 -4.46
C GLY A 112 -6.78 -7.81 -3.95
N ASN A 113 -6.54 -7.96 -2.63
CA ASN A 113 -5.38 -7.39 -1.94
C ASN A 113 -4.31 -8.44 -1.58
N GLU A 114 -4.45 -9.67 -2.04
CA GLU A 114 -3.54 -10.78 -1.75
C GLU A 114 -2.12 -10.51 -2.25
N VAL A 115 -1.97 -9.68 -3.27
CA VAL A 115 -0.69 -9.22 -3.82
C VAL A 115 0.25 -8.55 -2.80
N TYR A 116 -0.29 -8.12 -1.65
CA TYR A 116 0.50 -7.61 -0.53
C TYR A 116 0.97 -8.67 0.45
N GLN A 117 0.47 -9.89 0.34
CA GLN A 117 0.73 -10.98 1.28
C GLN A 117 1.29 -12.24 0.61
N GLN A 118 1.04 -12.42 -0.69
CA GLN A 118 1.35 -13.63 -1.44
C GLN A 118 2.18 -13.32 -2.70
N GLN A 119 3.22 -12.50 -2.54
CA GLN A 119 4.18 -12.26 -3.62
C GLN A 119 5.05 -13.50 -3.88
N THR A 120 5.69 -13.54 -5.05
CA THR A 120 6.68 -14.57 -5.38
C THR A 120 7.74 -14.67 -4.27
N SER A 121 8.04 -15.89 -3.83
CA SER A 121 8.99 -16.11 -2.73
C SER A 121 10.43 -15.79 -3.13
N TRP A 122 11.26 -15.41 -2.15
CA TRP A 122 12.67 -15.12 -2.38
C TRP A 122 13.45 -16.27 -3.03
N PRO A 123 13.27 -17.55 -2.65
CA PRO A 123 13.94 -18.65 -3.34
C PRO A 123 13.64 -18.69 -4.84
N VAL A 124 12.38 -18.48 -5.25
CA VAL A 124 12.00 -18.45 -6.67
C VAL A 124 12.60 -17.24 -7.39
N VAL A 125 12.63 -16.07 -6.75
CA VAL A 125 13.30 -14.87 -7.29
C VAL A 125 14.80 -15.12 -7.45
N LEU A 126 15.46 -15.68 -6.44
CA LEU A 126 16.89 -15.99 -6.48
C LEU A 126 17.25 -17.04 -7.54
N GLU A 127 16.36 -17.99 -7.81
CA GLU A 127 16.58 -19.04 -8.80
C GLU A 127 16.32 -18.54 -10.23
N HIS A 128 15.20 -17.84 -10.45
CA HIS A 128 14.67 -17.62 -11.80
C HIS A 128 14.74 -16.20 -12.33
N SER A 129 14.81 -15.17 -11.47
CA SER A 129 14.92 -13.79 -11.98
C SER A 129 16.30 -13.52 -12.56
N GLU A 130 16.37 -12.79 -13.65
CA GLU A 130 17.62 -12.27 -14.24
C GLU A 130 17.82 -10.81 -13.83
N VAL A 131 16.74 -10.06 -13.76
CA VAL A 131 16.73 -8.66 -13.34
C VAL A 131 15.82 -8.49 -12.12
N VAL A 132 16.32 -7.82 -11.08
CA VAL A 132 15.52 -7.43 -9.90
C VAL A 132 15.52 -5.93 -9.77
N VAL A 133 14.33 -5.34 -9.79
CA VAL A 133 14.14 -3.89 -9.68
C VAL A 133 13.54 -3.57 -8.32
N LEU A 134 14.27 -2.81 -7.51
CA LEU A 134 13.74 -2.20 -6.28
C LEU A 134 13.19 -0.81 -6.63
N TRP A 135 11.86 -0.68 -6.73
CA TRP A 135 11.21 0.57 -7.06
C TRP A 135 10.65 1.23 -5.79
N SER A 136 11.24 2.36 -5.37
CA SER A 136 10.90 3.06 -4.13
C SER A 136 10.86 2.13 -2.91
N ALA A 137 11.82 1.22 -2.82
CA ALA A 137 11.91 0.22 -1.76
C ALA A 137 13.28 0.24 -1.10
N ASN A 138 13.30 0.27 0.24
CA ASN A 138 14.51 0.18 1.05
C ASN A 138 14.43 -1.04 2.00
N PRO A 139 14.59 -2.29 1.47
CA PRO A 139 14.45 -3.50 2.27
C PRO A 139 15.42 -3.58 3.45
N LEU A 140 16.64 -3.09 3.31
CA LEU A 140 17.65 -3.16 4.37
C LEU A 140 17.20 -2.43 5.65
N ASN A 141 16.41 -1.36 5.50
CA ASN A 141 15.84 -0.66 6.63
C ASN A 141 14.57 -1.34 7.16
N THR A 142 13.67 -1.74 6.29
CA THR A 142 12.34 -2.23 6.67
C THR A 142 12.33 -3.68 7.11
N LEU A 143 13.19 -4.55 6.55
CA LEU A 143 13.33 -5.95 6.97
C LEU A 143 13.88 -6.10 8.40
N LYS A 144 14.49 -5.07 8.97
CA LYS A 144 14.89 -5.08 10.40
C LYS A 144 13.70 -5.28 11.35
N ILE A 145 12.51 -5.00 10.91
CA ILE A 145 11.30 -5.14 11.70
C ILE A 145 10.73 -6.55 11.59
N ALA A 146 10.97 -7.26 10.50
CA ALA A 146 10.75 -8.69 10.21
C ALA A 146 9.48 -9.36 10.79
N TRP A 147 8.50 -8.58 11.26
CA TRP A 147 7.33 -9.09 11.98
C TRP A 147 6.38 -9.93 11.13
N ASN A 148 6.52 -9.87 9.81
CA ASN A 148 5.76 -10.68 8.85
C ASN A 148 6.62 -11.72 8.13
N ALA A 149 7.93 -11.72 8.32
CA ALA A 149 8.80 -12.76 7.78
C ALA A 149 8.62 -14.02 8.62
N SER A 150 7.98 -15.03 8.06
CA SER A 150 7.65 -16.26 8.79
C SER A 150 8.87 -17.13 9.08
N ASP A 151 9.94 -16.95 8.33
CA ASP A 151 11.21 -17.69 8.47
C ASP A 151 12.38 -16.82 8.98
N GLU A 152 12.14 -15.54 9.21
CA GLU A 152 13.14 -14.54 9.65
C GLU A 152 14.36 -14.40 8.70
N GLN A 153 14.33 -14.98 7.49
CA GLN A 153 15.45 -15.01 6.55
C GLN A 153 15.48 -13.84 5.56
N GLY A 154 14.65 -12.82 5.72
CA GLY A 154 14.55 -11.71 4.77
C GLY A 154 15.90 -11.01 4.51
N LEU A 155 16.75 -10.83 5.52
CA LEU A 155 18.08 -10.25 5.37
C LEU A 155 19.06 -11.21 4.69
N ASP A 156 18.96 -12.50 4.95
CA ASP A 156 19.80 -13.52 4.33
C ASP A 156 19.51 -13.66 2.84
N TYR A 157 18.22 -13.64 2.44
CA TYR A 157 17.82 -13.59 1.04
C TYR A 157 18.33 -12.32 0.35
N PHE A 158 18.33 -11.19 1.04
CA PHE A 158 18.84 -9.95 0.50
C PHE A 158 20.36 -9.98 0.32
N ALA A 159 21.08 -10.60 1.26
CA ALA A 159 22.51 -10.86 1.12
C ALA A 159 22.82 -11.84 -0.02
N ALA A 160 22.02 -12.89 -0.17
CA ALA A 160 22.14 -13.82 -1.29
C ALA A 160 21.87 -13.12 -2.63
N LEU A 161 20.91 -12.23 -2.72
CA LEU A 161 20.64 -11.42 -3.91
C LEU A 161 21.89 -10.61 -4.32
N ARG A 162 22.59 -10.01 -3.35
CA ARG A 162 23.85 -9.28 -3.61
C ARG A 162 24.94 -10.16 -4.24
N GLN A 163 24.94 -11.44 -3.92
CA GLN A 163 25.95 -12.41 -4.39
C GLN A 163 25.51 -13.14 -5.68
N SER A 164 24.26 -12.99 -6.10
CA SER A 164 23.65 -13.81 -7.14
C SER A 164 24.17 -13.54 -8.56
N GLY A 165 24.88 -12.45 -8.81
CA GLY A 165 25.30 -12.03 -10.15
C GLY A 165 24.18 -11.48 -11.03
N LYS A 166 22.95 -11.39 -10.52
CA LYS A 166 21.79 -10.81 -11.23
C LYS A 166 21.97 -9.32 -11.48
N ARG A 167 21.31 -8.79 -12.51
CA ARG A 167 21.26 -7.35 -12.72
C ARG A 167 20.31 -6.73 -11.69
N LEU A 168 20.84 -5.80 -10.89
CA LEU A 168 20.13 -5.14 -9.81
C LEU A 168 19.95 -3.66 -10.15
N ILE A 169 18.71 -3.18 -10.10
CA ILE A 169 18.35 -1.80 -10.39
C ILE A 169 17.54 -1.25 -9.22
N CYS A 170 17.88 -0.08 -8.71
CA CYS A 170 17.11 0.65 -7.72
C CYS A 170 16.61 1.95 -8.36
N ILE A 171 15.30 2.13 -8.40
CA ILE A 171 14.63 3.35 -8.87
C ILE A 171 14.04 4.04 -7.65
N ASP A 172 14.74 5.04 -7.13
CA ASP A 172 14.35 5.76 -5.92
C ASP A 172 14.98 7.16 -5.95
N PRO A 173 14.23 8.23 -5.68
CA PRO A 173 14.79 9.59 -5.61
C PRO A 173 15.86 9.75 -4.53
N MET A 174 15.84 8.87 -3.51
CA MET A 174 16.79 8.89 -2.41
C MET A 174 17.75 7.70 -2.49
N ARG A 175 19.05 7.99 -2.38
CA ARG A 175 20.06 6.95 -2.20
C ARG A 175 19.94 6.36 -0.79
N SER A 176 19.47 5.12 -0.72
CA SER A 176 19.16 4.44 0.54
C SER A 176 20.30 3.52 0.99
N GLU A 177 20.22 3.05 2.26
CA GLU A 177 21.17 2.04 2.78
C GLU A 177 21.15 0.74 1.95
N SER A 178 20.05 0.42 1.30
CA SER A 178 19.97 -0.73 0.39
C SER A 178 20.86 -0.53 -0.83
N VAL A 179 20.86 0.66 -1.44
CA VAL A 179 21.76 1.00 -2.55
C VAL A 179 23.22 0.91 -2.11
N ASP A 180 23.55 1.48 -0.94
CA ASP A 180 24.91 1.44 -0.40
C ASP A 180 25.37 0.02 -0.05
N PHE A 181 24.47 -0.83 0.43
CA PHE A 181 24.76 -2.24 0.71
C PHE A 181 25.15 -3.02 -0.55
N PHE A 182 24.47 -2.79 -1.67
CA PHE A 182 24.81 -3.44 -2.94
C PHE A 182 26.05 -2.82 -3.61
N GLY A 183 26.29 -1.51 -3.39
CA GLY A 183 27.43 -0.78 -3.93
C GLY A 183 27.42 -0.75 -5.46
N ASP A 184 28.53 -1.12 -6.07
CA ASP A 184 28.73 -1.17 -7.53
C ASP A 184 27.91 -2.24 -8.26
N LYS A 185 27.29 -3.16 -7.52
CA LYS A 185 26.43 -4.21 -8.07
C LYS A 185 25.00 -3.73 -8.36
N MET A 186 24.61 -2.56 -7.88
CA MET A 186 23.29 -2.01 -8.07
C MET A 186 23.32 -0.69 -8.83
N GLU A 187 22.64 -0.66 -9.95
CA GLU A 187 22.42 0.59 -10.68
C GLU A 187 21.36 1.41 -9.94
N TRP A 188 21.72 2.63 -9.51
CA TRP A 188 20.79 3.55 -8.88
C TRP A 188 20.34 4.63 -9.86
N ILE A 189 19.03 4.74 -10.03
CA ILE A 189 18.36 5.71 -10.89
C ILE A 189 17.47 6.58 -10.01
N ALA A 190 17.67 7.90 -10.04
CA ALA A 190 16.96 8.86 -9.20
C ALA A 190 15.99 9.71 -10.01
N PRO A 191 14.71 9.29 -10.15
CA PRO A 191 13.69 10.14 -10.76
C PRO A 191 13.31 11.29 -9.81
N HIS A 192 12.74 12.35 -10.36
CA HIS A 192 12.08 13.37 -9.56
C HIS A 192 10.97 12.73 -8.72
N MET A 193 10.83 13.19 -7.47
CA MET A 193 9.84 12.65 -6.55
C MET A 193 8.41 12.79 -7.10
N GLY A 194 7.65 11.70 -7.10
CA GLY A 194 6.25 11.68 -7.54
C GLY A 194 6.03 11.45 -9.03
N THR A 195 7.08 11.29 -9.81
CA THR A 195 7.01 11.14 -11.27
C THR A 195 7.15 9.71 -11.77
N ASP A 196 7.04 8.73 -10.87
CA ASP A 196 7.18 7.30 -11.19
C ASP A 196 6.29 6.87 -12.36
N VAL A 197 5.04 7.36 -12.41
CA VAL A 197 4.10 7.00 -13.49
C VAL A 197 4.57 7.52 -14.84
N ALA A 198 5.15 8.73 -14.90
CA ALA A 198 5.70 9.25 -16.14
C ALA A 198 6.87 8.39 -16.65
N LEU A 199 7.78 8.00 -15.74
CA LEU A 199 8.87 7.08 -16.06
C LEU A 199 8.33 5.73 -16.59
N MET A 200 7.35 5.15 -15.91
CA MET A 200 6.72 3.90 -16.32
C MET A 200 6.01 4.00 -17.67
N LEU A 201 5.34 5.13 -17.93
CA LEU A 201 4.69 5.39 -19.22
C LEU A 201 5.73 5.51 -20.35
N GLY A 202 6.86 6.17 -20.13
CA GLY A 202 7.96 6.22 -21.11
C GLY A 202 8.54 4.84 -21.42
N ILE A 203 8.70 3.98 -20.41
CA ILE A 203 9.08 2.58 -20.59
C ILE A 203 8.01 1.83 -21.39
N ALA A 204 6.74 1.96 -21.02
CA ALA A 204 5.61 1.32 -21.70
C ALA A 204 5.50 1.75 -23.18
N HIS A 205 5.67 3.05 -23.46
CA HIS A 205 5.67 3.56 -24.83
C HIS A 205 6.79 2.93 -25.64
N THR A 206 8.00 2.84 -25.09
CA THR A 206 9.14 2.21 -25.76
C THR A 206 8.89 0.73 -26.04
N LEU A 207 8.21 0.01 -25.13
CA LEU A 207 7.81 -1.38 -25.39
C LEU A 207 6.87 -1.47 -26.61
N VAL A 208 5.89 -0.58 -26.72
CA VAL A 208 4.94 -0.58 -27.84
C VAL A 208 5.63 -0.16 -29.15
N GLU A 209 6.46 0.87 -29.10
CA GLU A 209 7.20 1.38 -30.27
C GLU A 209 8.08 0.31 -30.93
N ASN A 210 8.64 -0.59 -30.13
CA ASN A 210 9.48 -1.67 -30.61
C ASN A 210 8.76 -3.03 -30.79
N GLY A 211 7.45 -3.09 -30.50
CA GLY A 211 6.68 -4.35 -30.56
C GLY A 211 7.12 -5.37 -29.53
N TRP A 212 7.58 -4.92 -28.38
CA TRP A 212 8.11 -5.74 -27.28
C TRP A 212 7.06 -6.13 -26.22
N GLN A 213 5.83 -5.64 -26.34
CA GLN A 213 4.74 -6.08 -25.48
C GLN A 213 4.28 -7.50 -25.85
N ASP A 214 3.91 -8.29 -24.84
CA ASP A 214 3.32 -9.61 -25.05
C ASP A 214 1.81 -9.47 -25.40
N GLU A 215 1.52 -9.36 -26.70
CA GLU A 215 0.15 -9.21 -27.19
C GLU A 215 -0.74 -10.41 -26.83
N ALA A 216 -0.18 -11.62 -26.81
CA ALA A 216 -0.94 -12.83 -26.50
C ALA A 216 -1.34 -12.86 -25.02
N PHE A 217 -0.45 -12.44 -24.12
CA PHE A 217 -0.77 -12.28 -22.71
C PHE A 217 -1.81 -11.18 -22.50
N LEU A 218 -1.61 -10.02 -23.12
CA LEU A 218 -2.51 -8.87 -22.99
C LEU A 218 -3.92 -9.20 -23.46
N ALA A 219 -4.06 -9.83 -24.63
CA ALA A 219 -5.35 -10.23 -25.18
C ALA A 219 -6.08 -11.26 -24.31
N ARG A 220 -5.35 -12.20 -23.70
CA ARG A 220 -5.93 -13.29 -22.89
C ARG A 220 -6.20 -12.91 -21.43
N CYS A 221 -5.32 -12.09 -20.83
CA CYS A 221 -5.27 -11.89 -19.39
C CYS A 221 -5.66 -10.48 -18.93
N THR A 222 -5.91 -9.55 -19.86
CA THR A 222 -6.24 -8.16 -19.50
C THR A 222 -7.51 -7.66 -20.14
N THR A 223 -8.08 -6.60 -19.59
CA THR A 223 -9.23 -5.89 -20.15
C THR A 223 -8.92 -4.39 -20.20
N GLY A 224 -9.22 -3.75 -21.33
CA GLY A 224 -9.05 -2.30 -21.54
C GLY A 224 -7.62 -1.88 -21.91
N TYR A 225 -6.78 -2.82 -22.32
CA TYR A 225 -5.45 -2.48 -22.82
C TYR A 225 -5.49 -1.57 -24.04
N ASP A 226 -6.45 -1.76 -24.92
CA ASP A 226 -6.71 -0.90 -26.08
C ASP A 226 -6.85 0.59 -25.69
N ARG A 227 -7.63 0.87 -24.67
CA ARG A 227 -7.81 2.24 -24.16
C ARG A 227 -6.53 2.78 -23.50
N PHE A 228 -5.79 1.93 -22.81
CA PHE A 228 -4.50 2.32 -22.27
C PHE A 228 -3.51 2.64 -23.39
N ALA A 229 -3.45 1.82 -24.44
CA ALA A 229 -2.61 2.04 -25.60
C ALA A 229 -2.98 3.36 -26.32
N ASP A 230 -4.27 3.66 -26.50
CA ASP A 230 -4.73 4.93 -27.05
C ASP A 230 -4.25 6.15 -26.25
N TYR A 231 -4.30 6.06 -24.92
CA TYR A 231 -3.75 7.09 -24.04
C TYR A 231 -2.22 7.17 -24.13
N LEU A 232 -1.54 6.02 -24.12
CA LEU A 232 -0.08 5.94 -24.19
C LEU A 232 0.47 6.54 -25.48
N LEU A 233 -0.18 6.25 -26.60
CA LEU A 233 0.20 6.73 -27.94
C LEU A 233 -0.30 8.16 -28.23
N GLY A 234 -1.04 8.78 -27.30
CA GLY A 234 -1.53 10.15 -27.47
C GLY A 234 -2.80 10.28 -28.30
N THR A 235 -3.43 9.18 -28.71
CA THR A 235 -4.68 9.19 -29.48
C THR A 235 -5.82 9.87 -28.71
N THR A 236 -5.80 9.73 -27.37
CA THR A 236 -6.86 10.25 -26.49
C THR A 236 -6.70 11.73 -26.17
N ASP A 237 -5.48 12.23 -25.99
CA ASP A 237 -5.19 13.57 -25.46
C ASP A 237 -4.21 14.38 -26.32
N GLY A 238 -3.81 13.87 -27.48
CA GLY A 238 -2.90 14.53 -28.39
C GLY A 238 -1.43 14.48 -27.99
N THR A 239 -1.08 13.75 -26.90
CA THR A 239 0.29 13.72 -26.37
C THR A 239 0.78 12.29 -26.19
N ALA A 240 1.68 11.83 -27.07
CA ALA A 240 2.33 10.53 -26.89
C ALA A 240 3.27 10.54 -25.67
N LYS A 241 3.24 9.49 -24.86
CA LYS A 241 4.01 9.37 -23.63
C LYS A 241 5.39 8.79 -23.90
N THR A 242 6.11 9.40 -24.87
CA THR A 242 7.44 8.95 -25.32
C THR A 242 8.48 8.97 -24.22
N ALA A 243 9.64 8.38 -24.47
CA ALA A 243 10.77 8.46 -23.56
C ALA A 243 11.23 9.90 -23.33
N GLU A 244 11.15 10.79 -24.34
CA GLU A 244 11.44 12.21 -24.23
C GLU A 244 10.44 12.94 -23.35
N TRP A 245 9.13 12.73 -23.59
CA TRP A 245 8.08 13.28 -22.74
C TRP A 245 8.27 12.88 -21.27
N ALA A 246 8.58 11.61 -21.03
CA ALA A 246 8.82 11.12 -19.69
C ALA A 246 10.08 11.72 -19.06
N ALA A 247 11.16 11.88 -19.83
CA ALA A 247 12.44 12.44 -19.38
C ALA A 247 12.29 13.90 -18.89
N GLU A 248 11.50 14.71 -19.58
CA GLU A 248 11.21 16.10 -19.18
C GLU A 248 10.53 16.15 -17.79
N ILE A 249 9.67 15.19 -17.49
CA ILE A 249 8.91 15.14 -16.23
C ILE A 249 9.74 14.52 -15.11
N CYS A 250 10.36 13.36 -15.36
CA CYS A 250 10.97 12.55 -14.31
C CYS A 250 12.47 12.83 -14.10
N GLY A 251 13.12 13.55 -15.01
CA GLY A 251 14.55 13.85 -14.93
C GLY A 251 15.47 12.67 -15.26
N VAL A 252 14.92 11.51 -15.62
CA VAL A 252 15.70 10.37 -16.14
C VAL A 252 15.84 10.52 -17.64
N SER A 253 17.05 10.38 -18.19
CA SER A 253 17.27 10.61 -19.62
C SER A 253 16.45 9.63 -20.49
N ALA A 254 15.99 10.10 -21.65
CA ALA A 254 15.23 9.27 -22.60
C ALA A 254 16.03 8.02 -23.04
N VAL A 255 17.35 8.14 -23.16
CA VAL A 255 18.23 6.99 -23.44
C VAL A 255 18.13 5.93 -22.35
N LYS A 256 18.18 6.33 -21.06
CA LYS A 256 18.05 5.41 -19.94
C LYS A 256 16.65 4.79 -19.85
N ILE A 257 15.61 5.55 -20.20
CA ILE A 257 14.22 5.04 -20.25
C ILE A 257 14.09 3.92 -21.28
N ARG A 258 14.66 4.12 -22.48
CA ARG A 258 14.69 3.07 -23.53
C ARG A 258 15.54 1.87 -23.11
N GLU A 259 16.69 2.10 -22.51
CA GLU A 259 17.52 1.02 -21.96
C GLU A 259 16.78 0.17 -20.93
N LEU A 260 15.99 0.80 -20.04
CA LEU A 260 15.17 0.08 -19.07
C LEU A 260 14.11 -0.78 -19.76
N ALA A 261 13.44 -0.27 -20.79
CA ALA A 261 12.47 -1.03 -21.56
C ALA A 261 13.09 -2.27 -22.23
N GLU A 262 14.27 -2.10 -22.83
CA GLU A 262 15.04 -3.18 -23.46
C GLU A 262 15.46 -4.23 -22.43
N ILE A 263 16.02 -3.80 -21.28
CA ILE A 263 16.41 -4.71 -20.20
C ILE A 263 15.22 -5.52 -19.70
N PHE A 264 14.07 -4.87 -19.48
CA PHE A 264 12.90 -5.55 -18.94
C PHE A 264 12.29 -6.53 -19.94
N HIS A 265 12.35 -6.21 -21.24
CA HIS A 265 11.85 -7.10 -22.30
C HIS A 265 12.72 -8.35 -22.46
N HIS A 266 14.04 -8.20 -22.49
CA HIS A 266 14.96 -9.29 -22.80
C HIS A 266 15.28 -10.22 -21.62
N ASN A 267 14.81 -9.90 -20.42
CA ASN A 267 15.16 -10.66 -19.22
C ASN A 267 13.93 -10.99 -18.37
N THR A 268 14.01 -12.07 -17.62
CA THR A 268 13.04 -12.37 -16.58
C THR A 268 13.16 -11.35 -15.46
N THR A 269 12.22 -10.40 -15.43
CA THR A 269 12.29 -9.19 -14.57
C THR A 269 11.28 -9.25 -13.43
N MET A 270 11.76 -9.11 -12.20
CA MET A 270 10.92 -8.94 -11.01
C MET A 270 10.86 -7.45 -10.60
N LEU A 271 9.68 -6.86 -10.71
CA LEU A 271 9.42 -5.48 -10.29
C LEU A 271 8.95 -5.45 -8.82
N MET A 272 9.86 -5.10 -7.92
CA MET A 272 9.58 -5.02 -6.47
C MET A 272 9.27 -3.60 -6.07
N ALA A 273 7.98 -3.24 -5.97
CA ALA A 273 7.57 -1.88 -5.61
C ALA A 273 7.42 -1.71 -4.10
N GLY A 274 7.95 -0.61 -3.59
CA GLY A 274 7.79 -0.20 -2.20
C GLY A 274 6.45 0.48 -1.93
N TRP A 275 6.02 0.49 -0.67
CA TRP A 275 4.76 1.14 -0.29
C TRP A 275 4.85 2.67 -0.27
N GLY A 276 6.06 3.23 -0.18
CA GLY A 276 6.28 4.67 -0.08
C GLY A 276 5.75 5.43 -1.29
N MET A 277 5.94 4.88 -2.49
CA MET A 277 5.59 5.53 -3.75
C MET A 277 4.10 5.88 -3.91
N GLN A 278 3.20 5.19 -3.22
CA GLN A 278 1.76 5.45 -3.31
C GLN A 278 1.25 6.45 -2.25
N ARG A 279 2.09 6.92 -1.30
CA ARG A 279 1.71 7.84 -0.22
C ARG A 279 1.74 9.29 -0.65
N GLN A 280 1.04 9.61 -1.73
CA GLN A 280 0.99 10.95 -2.31
C GLN A 280 -0.29 11.13 -3.13
N GLN A 281 -0.52 12.32 -3.65
CA GLN A 281 -1.63 12.59 -4.55
C GLN A 281 -1.56 11.64 -5.76
N PHE A 282 -2.71 11.06 -6.14
CA PHE A 282 -2.83 10.03 -7.19
C PHE A 282 -1.94 8.80 -6.93
N GLY A 283 -1.76 8.46 -5.66
CA GLY A 283 -0.91 7.35 -5.24
C GLY A 283 -1.32 5.99 -5.79
N GLU A 284 -2.61 5.78 -6.02
CA GLU A 284 -3.20 4.58 -6.61
C GLU A 284 -2.63 4.24 -7.99
N GLN A 285 -2.24 5.24 -8.77
CA GLN A 285 -1.73 5.05 -10.13
C GLN A 285 -0.39 4.33 -10.19
N LYS A 286 0.46 4.47 -9.16
CA LYS A 286 1.82 3.92 -9.15
C LYS A 286 1.82 2.39 -9.14
N HIS A 287 1.14 1.79 -8.16
CA HIS A 287 1.04 0.34 -8.08
C HIS A 287 0.24 -0.24 -9.24
N TRP A 288 -0.79 0.48 -9.69
CA TRP A 288 -1.51 0.08 -10.89
C TRP A 288 -0.58 0.02 -12.11
N MET A 289 0.26 1.04 -12.32
CA MET A 289 1.18 1.08 -13.45
C MET A 289 2.28 0.00 -13.37
N ILE A 290 2.74 -0.38 -12.17
CA ILE A 290 3.64 -1.54 -11.99
C ILE A 290 2.98 -2.82 -12.51
N VAL A 291 1.71 -3.07 -12.16
CA VAL A 291 0.95 -4.22 -12.67
C VAL A 291 0.82 -4.15 -14.19
N THR A 292 0.55 -2.96 -14.73
CA THR A 292 0.45 -2.72 -16.17
C THR A 292 1.74 -3.07 -16.89
N LEU A 293 2.90 -2.59 -16.41
CA LEU A 293 4.20 -2.95 -17.00
C LEU A 293 4.46 -4.46 -16.95
N ALA A 294 4.23 -5.10 -15.81
CA ALA A 294 4.40 -6.54 -15.67
C ALA A 294 3.48 -7.34 -16.63
N ALA A 295 2.27 -6.83 -16.88
CA ALA A 295 1.35 -7.42 -17.86
C ALA A 295 1.82 -7.22 -19.29
N MET A 296 2.33 -6.02 -19.64
CA MET A 296 2.88 -5.75 -20.98
C MET A 296 4.10 -6.63 -21.28
N LEU A 297 4.89 -6.96 -20.27
CA LEU A 297 6.03 -7.88 -20.41
C LEU A 297 5.60 -9.36 -20.47
N GLY A 298 4.32 -9.70 -20.23
CA GLY A 298 3.83 -11.07 -20.21
C GLY A 298 4.36 -11.91 -19.05
N GLN A 299 4.95 -11.32 -18.03
CA GLN A 299 5.71 -12.02 -17.00
C GLN A 299 4.94 -12.31 -15.70
N ILE A 300 3.66 -11.90 -15.62
CA ILE A 300 2.81 -12.22 -14.47
C ILE A 300 2.48 -13.71 -14.48
N GLY A 301 2.83 -14.41 -13.40
CA GLY A 301 2.62 -15.86 -13.26
C GLY A 301 3.78 -16.72 -13.78
N THR A 302 4.86 -16.11 -14.26
CA THR A 302 6.09 -16.82 -14.60
C THR A 302 7.05 -16.91 -13.41
N PRO A 303 7.82 -18.00 -13.23
CA PRO A 303 8.81 -18.07 -12.16
C PRO A 303 9.82 -16.91 -12.24
N GLY A 304 9.96 -16.15 -11.17
CA GLY A 304 10.93 -15.05 -11.06
C GLY A 304 10.61 -13.78 -11.82
N GLY A 305 9.52 -13.76 -12.61
CA GLY A 305 9.05 -12.56 -13.31
C GLY A 305 7.83 -11.92 -12.67
N GLY A 306 7.42 -10.76 -13.21
CA GLY A 306 6.21 -10.06 -12.79
C GLY A 306 6.45 -8.97 -11.75
N PHE A 307 5.58 -8.89 -10.73
CA PHE A 307 5.62 -7.82 -9.75
C PHE A 307 5.36 -8.31 -8.32
N GLY A 308 5.73 -7.47 -7.33
CA GLY A 308 5.39 -7.68 -5.93
C GLY A 308 5.51 -6.41 -5.10
N PHE A 309 4.67 -6.28 -4.06
CA PHE A 309 4.51 -5.03 -3.32
C PHE A 309 5.03 -5.05 -1.88
N SER A 310 5.59 -6.14 -1.40
CA SER A 310 5.90 -6.29 0.02
C SER A 310 7.30 -6.82 0.33
N TYR A 311 8.17 -6.95 -0.64
CA TYR A 311 9.53 -7.49 -0.45
C TYR A 311 10.39 -6.68 0.53
N HIS A 312 10.08 -5.41 0.72
CA HIS A 312 10.72 -4.52 1.67
C HIS A 312 10.24 -4.68 3.11
N ASN A 313 9.19 -5.49 3.34
CA ASN A 313 8.52 -5.62 4.65
C ASN A 313 8.21 -7.07 5.01
N THR A 314 7.93 -7.92 4.04
CA THR A 314 7.66 -9.34 4.26
C THR A 314 8.73 -10.14 3.55
N GLY A 315 9.29 -11.14 4.23
CA GLY A 315 10.36 -11.97 3.68
C GLY A 315 9.95 -12.84 2.49
N GLY A 316 8.68 -12.80 2.05
CA GLY A 316 8.19 -13.63 0.95
C GLY A 316 8.45 -15.12 1.19
N ALA A 317 8.43 -15.55 2.44
CA ALA A 317 8.81 -16.89 2.81
C ALA A 317 7.73 -17.89 2.44
N TYR A 318 8.13 -18.88 1.69
CA TYR A 318 7.33 -20.07 1.47
C TYR A 318 7.50 -21.01 2.68
N CYS A 319 6.50 -21.11 3.54
CA CYS A 319 6.47 -22.12 4.57
C CYS A 319 6.22 -23.50 3.94
N ARG A 320 7.28 -24.27 3.65
CA ARG A 320 7.13 -25.70 3.38
C ARG A 320 6.49 -26.34 4.60
N GLY A 321 5.25 -26.84 4.47
CA GLY A 321 4.59 -27.67 5.47
C GLY A 321 3.59 -26.99 6.39
N ALA A 322 3.44 -25.66 6.40
CA ALA A 322 2.25 -25.05 6.97
C ALA A 322 1.11 -25.28 5.96
N GLY A 323 0.26 -26.25 6.23
CA GLY A 323 -0.99 -26.39 5.50
C GLY A 323 -1.64 -25.03 5.36
N LYS A 324 -2.13 -24.70 4.15
CA LYS A 324 -2.81 -23.43 3.88
C LYS A 324 -3.67 -23.07 5.09
N PRO A 325 -3.52 -21.90 5.74
CA PRO A 325 -4.52 -21.51 6.70
C PRO A 325 -5.84 -21.50 5.94
N ARG A 326 -6.63 -22.49 6.17
CA ARG A 326 -7.98 -22.57 5.67
C ARG A 326 -8.73 -21.49 6.45
N TRP A 327 -8.71 -20.27 5.94
CA TRP A 327 -9.72 -19.30 6.28
C TRP A 327 -11.03 -19.87 5.75
N VAL A 328 -11.58 -20.79 6.54
CA VAL A 328 -12.97 -21.16 6.43
C VAL A 328 -13.70 -19.91 6.91
N LEU A 329 -14.05 -19.05 5.96
CA LEU A 329 -15.21 -18.19 6.21
C LEU A 329 -16.30 -19.18 6.63
N PRO A 330 -16.92 -19.00 7.81
CA PRO A 330 -18.04 -19.82 8.21
C PRO A 330 -19.04 -19.76 7.05
N THR A 331 -19.24 -20.90 6.39
CA THR A 331 -20.17 -21.04 5.27
C THR A 331 -21.63 -20.96 5.75
N GLN A 332 -21.80 -20.83 7.07
CA GLN A 332 -23.07 -20.58 7.74
C GLN A 332 -22.85 -19.56 8.85
N TRP A 333 -23.01 -18.30 8.50
CA TRP A 333 -23.34 -17.27 9.47
C TRP A 333 -24.88 -17.28 9.57
N ASP A 334 -25.39 -17.68 10.72
CA ASP A 334 -26.83 -17.78 11.02
C ASP A 334 -27.53 -16.42 11.25
N GLY A 335 -26.83 -15.31 10.96
CA GLY A 335 -27.40 -13.97 11.15
C GLY A 335 -27.46 -13.50 12.59
N SER A 336 -26.97 -14.27 13.57
CA SER A 336 -26.87 -13.82 14.94
C SER A 336 -25.77 -12.76 15.05
N SER A 337 -26.18 -11.58 15.31
CA SER A 337 -25.47 -10.32 15.26
C SER A 337 -24.26 -10.25 16.17
N LEU A 338 -23.12 -9.84 15.61
CA LEU A 338 -22.19 -9.02 16.39
C LEU A 338 -22.91 -7.68 16.65
N PRO A 339 -23.08 -7.27 17.92
CA PRO A 339 -23.75 -6.01 18.22
C PRO A 339 -22.98 -4.86 17.56
N GLY A 340 -23.63 -4.14 16.67
CA GLY A 340 -23.10 -2.92 16.09
C GLY A 340 -22.65 -2.96 14.62
N TYR A 341 -22.89 -4.05 13.87
CA TYR A 341 -22.56 -4.13 12.44
C TYR A 341 -23.76 -4.63 11.63
N SER A 342 -24.09 -3.90 10.58
CA SER A 342 -25.05 -4.33 9.57
C SER A 342 -24.30 -4.65 8.27
N PHE A 343 -24.71 -5.74 7.60
CA PHE A 343 -24.15 -6.11 6.31
C PHE A 343 -25.03 -5.55 5.21
N TYR A 344 -24.42 -4.84 4.26
CA TYR A 344 -25.08 -4.39 3.04
C TYR A 344 -24.43 -5.05 1.83
N LEU A 345 -25.26 -5.53 0.92
CA LEU A 345 -24.86 -6.01 -0.39
C LEU A 345 -24.89 -4.83 -1.37
N VAL A 346 -23.73 -4.39 -1.81
CA VAL A 346 -23.59 -3.41 -2.89
C VAL A 346 -22.94 -4.12 -4.08
N GLY A 347 -23.67 -4.21 -5.20
CA GLY A 347 -23.14 -4.79 -6.42
C GLY A 347 -22.69 -6.26 -6.29
N GLY A 348 -23.35 -7.07 -5.45
CA GLY A 348 -23.03 -8.50 -5.29
C GLY A 348 -21.88 -8.82 -4.34
N ARG A 349 -21.31 -7.86 -3.64
CA ARG A 349 -20.25 -8.05 -2.63
C ARG A 349 -20.78 -7.74 -1.23
N ARG A 350 -20.32 -8.48 -0.22
CA ARG A 350 -20.65 -8.24 1.19
C ARG A 350 -19.60 -7.30 1.77
N GLU A 351 -20.01 -6.10 2.13
CA GLU A 351 -19.19 -5.14 2.84
C GLU A 351 -19.70 -4.93 4.27
N LEU A 352 -18.79 -4.81 5.22
CA LEU A 352 -19.09 -4.54 6.63
C LEU A 352 -19.10 -3.02 6.88
N TYR A 353 -20.24 -2.47 7.24
CA TYR A 353 -20.38 -1.10 7.68
C TYR A 353 -20.86 -1.05 9.14
N PRO A 354 -20.41 -0.09 9.95
CA PRO A 354 -20.97 0.12 11.28
C PRO A 354 -22.43 0.56 11.19
N SER A 355 -23.27 0.03 12.06
CA SER A 355 -24.74 0.18 12.05
C SER A 355 -25.27 1.56 12.45
N SER A 356 -24.47 2.60 12.46
CA SER A 356 -24.91 3.97 12.72
C SER A 356 -25.34 4.67 11.43
N GLY A 357 -26.61 4.56 11.07
CA GLY A 357 -27.40 5.61 10.43
C GLY A 357 -27.04 6.16 9.07
N TYR A 358 -26.07 5.60 8.32
CA TYR A 358 -25.77 6.07 6.97
C TYR A 358 -26.75 5.45 5.96
N GLN A 359 -27.71 6.24 5.51
CA GLN A 359 -28.55 5.91 4.36
C GLN A 359 -27.85 6.35 3.08
N PRO A 360 -27.82 5.53 2.01
CA PRO A 360 -27.17 5.87 0.73
C PRO A 360 -27.92 6.91 -0.12
N SER A 361 -28.74 7.76 0.47
CA SER A 361 -29.54 8.75 -0.27
C SER A 361 -28.85 10.08 -0.51
N ASP A 362 -27.67 10.33 0.03
CA ASP A 362 -26.91 11.53 -0.29
C ASP A 362 -25.91 11.30 -1.44
N SER A 363 -26.46 11.21 -2.65
CA SER A 363 -25.71 11.26 -3.91
C SER A 363 -25.18 12.67 -4.21
N ARG A 364 -24.56 13.34 -3.23
CA ARG A 364 -23.74 14.53 -3.44
C ARG A 364 -22.26 14.21 -3.34
N VAL A 365 -21.82 13.23 -4.12
CA VAL A 365 -20.46 13.27 -4.63
C VAL A 365 -20.47 14.35 -5.70
N ALA A 366 -19.84 15.46 -5.40
CA ALA A 366 -19.71 16.58 -6.30
C ALA A 366 -19.22 16.07 -7.67
N LYS A 367 -20.03 16.26 -8.71
CA LYS A 367 -19.60 16.20 -10.09
C LYS A 367 -18.68 17.40 -10.32
N THR A 368 -17.43 17.27 -9.97
CA THR A 368 -16.38 18.19 -10.44
C THR A 368 -15.61 17.50 -11.53
N GLY A 369 -15.82 17.98 -12.76
CA GLY A 369 -14.91 17.96 -13.88
C GLY A 369 -14.36 16.60 -14.32
N THR A 370 -14.91 16.06 -15.36
CA THR A 370 -14.31 15.25 -16.45
C THR A 370 -12.84 14.84 -16.29
N GLY A 371 -12.50 14.07 -15.28
CA GLY A 371 -11.32 13.22 -15.27
C GLY A 371 -11.73 11.83 -15.74
N ARG A 372 -11.61 11.55 -17.02
CA ARG A 372 -11.80 10.19 -17.54
C ARG A 372 -10.61 9.36 -17.08
N TYR A 373 -10.80 8.51 -16.07
CA TYR A 373 -9.81 7.52 -15.70
C TYR A 373 -9.74 6.45 -16.79
N LEU A 374 -8.62 6.41 -17.50
CA LEU A 374 -8.31 5.31 -18.41
C LEU A 374 -7.56 4.25 -17.62
N GLY A 375 -8.04 3.01 -17.63
CA GLY A 375 -7.43 1.93 -16.88
C GLY A 375 -7.48 0.59 -17.59
N MET A 376 -6.41 -0.14 -17.45
CA MET A 376 -6.33 -1.54 -17.81
C MET A 376 -6.66 -2.39 -16.58
N PHE A 377 -7.54 -3.37 -16.74
CA PHE A 377 -7.90 -4.32 -15.70
C PHE A 377 -7.44 -5.72 -16.13
N LEU A 378 -6.92 -6.50 -15.19
CA LEU A 378 -6.76 -7.93 -15.40
C LEU A 378 -8.14 -8.59 -15.34
N ASP A 379 -8.43 -9.46 -16.31
CA ASP A 379 -9.73 -10.14 -16.37
C ASP A 379 -9.87 -11.14 -15.20
N GLY A 380 -10.67 -10.76 -14.22
CA GLY A 380 -10.97 -11.55 -13.03
C GLY A 380 -12.00 -12.65 -13.24
N ARG A 381 -12.34 -13.04 -14.48
CA ARG A 381 -13.21 -14.19 -14.69
C ARG A 381 -12.52 -15.45 -14.23
N ARG A 382 -13.05 -16.04 -13.18
CA ARG A 382 -12.69 -17.34 -12.66
C ARG A 382 -12.98 -18.43 -13.71
N GLU A 383 -12.04 -18.77 -14.53
CA GLU A 383 -11.89 -20.13 -14.95
C GLU A 383 -11.07 -20.86 -13.89
N THR A 384 -11.76 -21.50 -12.95
CA THR A 384 -11.17 -22.32 -11.89
C THR A 384 -10.61 -23.65 -12.42
N ARG A 385 -10.08 -23.66 -13.63
CA ARG A 385 -9.43 -24.83 -14.23
C ARG A 385 -8.09 -24.40 -14.84
N GLY A 386 -7.02 -24.51 -14.06
CA GLY A 386 -5.68 -24.37 -14.62
C GLY A 386 -4.54 -23.96 -13.69
N TYR A 387 -4.81 -23.53 -12.47
CA TYR A 387 -3.74 -23.06 -11.56
C TYR A 387 -3.24 -24.13 -10.56
N CYS A 388 -3.43 -25.41 -10.84
CA CYS A 388 -3.07 -26.50 -9.91
C CYS A 388 -2.18 -27.58 -10.52
N SER A 389 -1.43 -27.34 -11.59
CA SER A 389 -0.53 -28.38 -12.14
C SER A 389 0.96 -28.04 -12.12
N ALA A 390 1.36 -26.88 -11.57
CA ALA A 390 2.78 -26.51 -11.45
C ALA A 390 3.34 -26.60 -10.03
N CYS A 391 2.59 -27.15 -9.07
CA CYS A 391 3.02 -27.30 -7.67
C CYS A 391 3.17 -28.73 -7.18
N ASP A 392 3.08 -29.75 -8.07
CA ASP A 392 3.38 -31.13 -7.74
C ASP A 392 4.67 -31.57 -8.45
N HIS A 393 5.81 -31.08 -7.96
CA HIS A 393 7.10 -31.78 -8.00
C HIS A 393 8.06 -31.08 -7.02
#